data_a59332cbe03301683821391b4fb196ab
#
_entry.id   a59332cbe03301683821391b4fb196ab
#
_cell.length_a   1.000
_cell.length_b   1.000
_cell.length_c   1.000
_cell.angle_alpha   90.00
_cell.angle_beta   90.00
_cell.angle_gamma   90.00
#
_symmetry.space_group_name_H-M   'P 1'
#
loop_
_entity.id
_entity.type
_entity.pdbx_description
1 polymer ?
#
loop_
_entity_poly.entity_id
_entity_poly.type
_entity_poly.pdbx_seq_one_letter_code
_entity_poly.pdbx_strand_id
1 'polypeptide(L)'
;IAQCLVGSEMCIRDRSDMRKTKIVCTIGPACDSEEMLRAMMLAGMNVARLNFSHGTHAEHQVRIDLIKKLRTELGLPIAIMLDTKGPEYRIGTFEDGKITLDIGDTFTFTTEAVAGNAERVSVSYAGLAQDLEPGDTVLVNDGLIALTVTATTDTDVICRVTAGGVLSDRKSMSFPNKVLKQTFLSEQDK
;
A
#
# COMPACT_ATOMS: atom_id res chain seq x y z
N ILE A 1 -41.74 -21.57 -0.04
CA ILE A 1 -41.36 -20.93 -1.31
C ILE A 1 -41.89 -19.48 -1.36
N ALA A 2 -43.16 -19.23 -0.99
CA ALA A 2 -43.76 -17.90 -0.95
C ALA A 2 -43.06 -16.94 0.05
N GLN A 3 -42.60 -17.47 1.19
CA GLN A 3 -41.94 -16.68 2.22
C GLN A 3 -40.51 -16.23 1.81
N CYS A 4 -39.81 -17.03 0.99
CA CYS A 4 -38.52 -16.63 0.39
C CYS A 4 -38.67 -15.56 -0.68
N LEU A 5 -39.75 -15.60 -1.48
CA LEU A 5 -40.01 -14.59 -2.52
C LEU A 5 -40.41 -13.24 -1.91
N VAL A 6 -41.19 -13.23 -0.82
CA VAL A 6 -41.54 -11.99 -0.09
C VAL A 6 -40.31 -11.38 0.56
N GLY A 7 -39.39 -12.19 1.13
CA GLY A 7 -38.11 -11.70 1.65
C GLY A 7 -37.21 -11.13 0.57
N SER A 8 -37.17 -11.75 -0.62
CA SER A 8 -36.37 -11.26 -1.75
C SER A 8 -36.94 -10.01 -2.39
N GLU A 9 -38.29 -9.86 -2.45
CA GLU A 9 -38.93 -8.65 -2.95
C GLU A 9 -38.77 -7.46 -1.98
N MET A 10 -38.85 -7.67 -0.66
CA MET A 10 -38.48 -6.64 0.32
C MET A 10 -37.01 -6.21 0.16
N CYS A 11 -36.09 -7.13 0.01
CA CYS A 11 -34.67 -6.80 -0.27
C CYS A 11 -34.49 -6.04 -1.59
N ILE A 12 -35.33 -6.26 -2.58
CA ILE A 12 -35.26 -5.58 -3.88
C ILE A 12 -35.89 -4.17 -3.79
N ARG A 13 -36.98 -4.00 -3.05
CA ARG A 13 -37.57 -2.65 -2.82
C ARG A 13 -36.67 -1.75 -1.99
N ASP A 14 -36.08 -2.26 -0.94
CA ASP A 14 -35.11 -1.51 -0.11
C ASP A 14 -33.82 -1.18 -0.87
N ARG A 15 -33.50 -1.90 -1.95
CA ARG A 15 -32.36 -1.61 -2.82
C ARG A 15 -32.60 -0.43 -3.78
N SER A 16 -33.85 -0.04 -4.03
CA SER A 16 -34.14 1.09 -4.93
C SER A 16 -33.67 2.44 -4.38
N ASP A 17 -33.59 2.58 -3.06
CA ASP A 17 -33.11 3.77 -2.37
C ASP A 17 -31.61 3.70 -2.01
N MET A 18 -30.95 2.56 -2.24
CA MET A 18 -29.52 2.45 -1.97
C MET A 18 -28.72 3.14 -3.07
N ARG A 19 -27.93 4.11 -2.68
CA ARG A 19 -26.96 4.77 -3.58
C ARG A 19 -26.10 3.71 -4.26
N LYS A 20 -25.98 3.74 -5.57
CA LYS A 20 -25.11 2.84 -6.35
C LYS A 20 -23.65 3.08 -6.03
N THR A 21 -23.28 4.34 -5.79
CA THR A 21 -21.94 4.73 -5.36
C THR A 21 -21.79 4.51 -3.87
N LYS A 22 -20.74 3.78 -3.46
CA LYS A 22 -20.38 3.57 -2.06
C LYS A 22 -19.36 4.60 -1.61
N ILE A 23 -19.60 5.16 -0.42
CA ILE A 23 -18.71 6.13 0.21
C ILE A 23 -17.77 5.41 1.15
N VAL A 24 -16.48 5.43 0.84
CA VAL A 24 -15.39 4.88 1.67
C VAL A 24 -14.74 6.03 2.41
N CYS A 25 -14.74 5.97 3.75
CA CYS A 25 -14.11 6.98 4.60
C CYS A 25 -12.95 6.36 5.37
N THR A 26 -11.78 6.97 5.29
CA THR A 26 -10.63 6.58 6.11
C THR A 26 -10.82 7.12 7.52
N ILE A 27 -10.77 6.21 8.51
CA ILE A 27 -10.92 6.55 9.92
C ILE A 27 -9.52 6.79 10.51
N GLY A 28 -9.33 7.99 11.02
CA GLY A 28 -8.09 8.43 11.66
C GLY A 28 -8.37 9.33 12.85
N PRO A 29 -7.35 9.87 13.53
CA PRO A 29 -7.49 10.64 14.79
C PRO A 29 -8.46 11.81 14.72
N ALA A 30 -8.67 12.38 13.53
CA ALA A 30 -9.60 13.50 13.34
C ALA A 30 -11.08 13.09 13.34
N CYS A 31 -11.38 11.80 13.21
CA CYS A 31 -12.77 11.32 13.03
C CYS A 31 -13.06 10.00 13.77
N ASP A 32 -12.24 9.60 14.75
CA ASP A 32 -12.41 8.34 15.48
C ASP A 32 -13.21 8.48 16.80
N SER A 33 -13.77 9.68 17.08
CA SER A 33 -14.71 9.85 18.19
C SER A 33 -16.07 9.23 17.91
N GLU A 34 -16.78 8.77 18.93
CA GLU A 34 -18.12 8.18 18.81
C GLU A 34 -19.11 9.12 18.10
N GLU A 35 -19.08 10.39 18.47
CA GLU A 35 -19.95 11.42 17.91
C GLU A 35 -19.71 11.60 16.41
N MET A 36 -18.43 11.74 15.99
CA MET A 36 -18.07 11.94 14.60
C MET A 36 -18.37 10.72 13.74
N LEU A 37 -18.03 9.51 14.21
CA LEU A 37 -18.34 8.27 13.52
C LEU A 37 -19.85 8.08 13.32
N ARG A 38 -20.64 8.37 14.35
CA ARG A 38 -22.12 8.34 14.28
C ARG A 38 -22.62 9.32 13.21
N ALA A 39 -22.13 10.54 13.21
CA ALA A 39 -22.50 11.55 12.22
C ALA A 39 -22.11 11.13 10.78
N MET A 40 -20.92 10.58 10.59
CA MET A 40 -20.47 10.06 9.29
C MET A 40 -21.35 8.90 8.79
N MET A 41 -21.72 7.96 9.66
CA MET A 41 -22.59 6.84 9.31
C MET A 41 -23.98 7.35 8.88
N LEU A 42 -24.58 8.28 9.63
CA LEU A 42 -25.88 8.89 9.31
C LEU A 42 -25.81 9.76 8.05
N ALA A 43 -24.68 10.40 7.77
CA ALA A 43 -24.46 11.16 6.52
C ALA A 43 -24.30 10.28 5.29
N GLY A 44 -24.19 8.94 5.45
CA GLY A 44 -24.18 8.00 4.34
C GLY A 44 -22.84 7.30 4.07
N MET A 45 -21.92 7.25 5.04
CA MET A 45 -20.75 6.39 4.98
C MET A 45 -21.19 4.94 4.78
N ASN A 46 -20.53 4.21 3.89
CA ASN A 46 -20.80 2.79 3.64
C ASN A 46 -19.66 1.89 4.12
N VAL A 47 -18.43 2.39 4.06
CA VAL A 47 -17.22 1.63 4.41
C VAL A 47 -16.32 2.48 5.28
N ALA A 48 -15.96 1.96 6.44
CA ALA A 48 -14.91 2.50 7.30
C ALA A 48 -13.57 1.84 6.94
N ARG A 49 -12.66 2.60 6.31
CA ARG A 49 -11.32 2.14 5.95
C ARG A 49 -10.34 2.43 7.09
N LEU A 50 -9.64 1.40 7.54
CA LEU A 50 -8.57 1.47 8.53
C LEU A 50 -7.23 1.26 7.82
N ASN A 51 -6.38 2.27 7.82
CA ASN A 51 -5.06 2.21 7.17
C ASN A 51 -4.03 1.61 8.14
N PHE A 52 -3.67 0.34 7.91
CA PHE A 52 -2.71 -0.41 8.72
C PHE A 52 -1.24 -0.04 8.46
N SER A 53 -0.97 0.88 7.53
CA SER A 53 0.37 1.47 7.40
C SER A 53 0.76 2.36 8.59
N HIS A 54 -0.23 2.76 9.41
CA HIS A 54 -0.06 3.65 10.55
C HIS A 54 -0.85 3.14 11.75
N GLY A 55 -0.33 3.38 12.95
CA GLY A 55 -0.96 2.96 14.20
C GLY A 55 -0.60 1.53 14.59
N THR A 56 -1.13 1.11 15.73
CA THR A 56 -0.93 -0.22 16.31
C THR A 56 -2.21 -1.06 16.18
N HIS A 57 -2.08 -2.37 16.29
CA HIS A 57 -3.25 -3.27 16.31
C HIS A 57 -4.24 -2.90 17.45
N ALA A 58 -3.74 -2.49 18.62
CA ALA A 58 -4.58 -2.10 19.75
C ALA A 58 -5.42 -0.86 19.44
N GLU A 59 -4.84 0.16 18.79
CA GLU A 59 -5.58 1.37 18.35
C GLU A 59 -6.62 1.04 17.30
N HIS A 60 -6.30 0.18 16.35
CA HIS A 60 -7.26 -0.27 15.34
C HIS A 60 -8.38 -1.11 15.97
N GLN A 61 -8.09 -1.95 16.95
CA GLN A 61 -9.10 -2.74 17.65
C GLN A 61 -10.15 -1.86 18.34
N VAL A 62 -9.72 -0.80 19.02
CA VAL A 62 -10.64 0.18 19.64
C VAL A 62 -11.58 0.80 18.61
N ARG A 63 -11.04 1.21 17.45
CA ARG A 63 -11.86 1.77 16.35
C ARG A 63 -12.82 0.73 15.78
N ILE A 64 -12.37 -0.51 15.58
CA ILE A 64 -13.21 -1.61 15.08
C ILE A 64 -14.38 -1.87 16.02
N ASP A 65 -14.13 -1.93 17.33
CA ASP A 65 -15.16 -2.22 18.32
C ASP A 65 -16.19 -1.07 18.38
N LEU A 66 -15.74 0.17 18.30
CA LEU A 66 -16.62 1.33 18.25
C LEU A 66 -17.48 1.33 16.97
N ILE A 67 -16.90 1.04 15.80
CA ILE A 67 -17.65 0.94 14.55
C ILE A 67 -18.68 -0.19 14.63
N LYS A 68 -18.32 -1.36 15.18
CA LYS A 68 -19.24 -2.49 15.38
C LYS A 68 -20.38 -2.14 16.31
N LYS A 69 -20.12 -1.45 17.41
CA LYS A 69 -21.14 -0.93 18.35
C LYS A 69 -22.11 -0.01 17.60
N LEU A 70 -21.60 1.04 16.97
CA LEU A 70 -22.42 2.06 16.33
C LEU A 70 -23.26 1.54 15.16
N ARG A 71 -22.69 0.69 14.29
CA ARG A 71 -23.46 0.13 13.18
C ARG A 71 -24.63 -0.76 13.66
N THR A 72 -24.44 -1.45 14.80
CA THR A 72 -25.51 -2.27 15.41
C THR A 72 -26.58 -1.38 16.01
N GLU A 73 -26.21 -0.34 16.76
CA GLU A 73 -27.18 0.62 17.33
C GLU A 73 -28.01 1.36 16.28
N LEU A 74 -27.37 1.73 15.17
CA LEU A 74 -28.03 2.48 14.09
C LEU A 74 -28.76 1.58 13.08
N GLY A 75 -28.56 0.26 13.15
CA GLY A 75 -29.11 -0.68 12.16
C GLY A 75 -28.55 -0.48 10.75
N LEU A 76 -27.34 0.07 10.60
CA LEU A 76 -26.72 0.40 9.32
C LEU A 76 -25.70 -0.65 8.88
N PRO A 77 -25.70 -1.08 7.60
CA PRO A 77 -24.77 -2.09 7.06
C PRO A 77 -23.40 -1.46 6.72
N ILE A 78 -22.68 -0.95 7.72
CA ILE A 78 -21.35 -0.38 7.54
C ILE A 78 -20.32 -1.48 7.46
N ALA A 79 -19.57 -1.55 6.35
CA ALA A 79 -18.44 -2.45 6.21
C ALA A 79 -17.17 -1.89 6.87
N ILE A 80 -16.30 -2.78 7.35
CA ILE A 80 -14.96 -2.43 7.82
C ILE A 80 -13.97 -2.96 6.79
N MET A 81 -13.10 -2.08 6.29
CA MET A 81 -12.05 -2.41 5.35
C MET A 81 -10.70 -2.22 6.02
N LEU A 82 -9.94 -3.30 6.14
CA LEU A 82 -8.54 -3.25 6.54
C LEU A 82 -7.69 -3.05 5.30
N ASP A 83 -7.00 -1.92 5.24
CA ASP A 83 -6.04 -1.61 4.18
C ASP A 83 -4.64 -1.90 4.72
N THR A 84 -4.15 -3.09 4.41
CA THR A 84 -2.83 -3.56 4.83
C THR A 84 -1.74 -2.81 4.09
N LYS A 85 -0.57 -2.67 4.71
CA LYS A 85 0.57 -2.00 4.08
C LYS A 85 1.05 -2.76 2.84
N GLY A 86 0.96 -4.08 2.88
CA GLY A 86 1.52 -4.95 1.84
C GLY A 86 3.05 -4.88 1.76
N PRO A 87 3.65 -5.60 0.83
CA PRO A 87 5.07 -5.49 0.56
C PRO A 87 5.40 -4.15 -0.10
N GLU A 88 6.22 -3.36 0.56
CA GLU A 88 6.65 -2.05 0.07
C GLU A 88 8.15 -2.11 -0.24
N TYR A 89 8.48 -1.83 -1.49
CA TYR A 89 9.86 -1.78 -1.96
C TYR A 89 10.34 -0.34 -2.00
N ARG A 90 11.37 -0.03 -1.22
CA ARG A 90 11.97 1.30 -1.15
C ARG A 90 13.48 1.23 -1.18
N ILE A 91 14.10 2.25 -1.75
CA ILE A 91 15.52 2.51 -1.56
C ILE A 91 15.79 3.06 -0.15
N GLY A 92 17.03 2.95 0.30
CA GLY A 92 17.53 3.54 1.53
C GLY A 92 17.71 5.05 1.46
N THR A 93 18.65 5.55 2.27
CA THR A 93 19.02 6.96 2.33
C THR A 93 20.37 7.20 1.69
N PHE A 94 20.59 8.38 1.15
CA PHE A 94 21.87 8.85 0.59
C PHE A 94 22.65 9.67 1.61
N GLU A 95 23.99 9.67 1.50
CA GLU A 95 24.87 10.48 2.35
C GLU A 95 24.51 11.96 2.28
N ASP A 96 24.19 12.48 1.08
CA ASP A 96 23.81 13.87 0.83
C ASP A 96 22.28 14.06 0.64
N GLY A 97 21.47 13.06 1.01
CA GLY A 97 20.00 13.09 0.92
C GLY A 97 19.45 12.93 -0.50
N LYS A 98 20.27 13.10 -1.53
CA LYS A 98 19.90 12.95 -2.94
C LYS A 98 21.11 12.83 -3.85
N ILE A 99 20.87 12.20 -5.02
CA ILE A 99 21.85 12.14 -6.14
C ILE A 99 21.14 12.51 -7.44
N THR A 100 21.92 12.71 -8.50
CA THR A 100 21.41 12.79 -9.87
C THR A 100 21.95 11.62 -10.67
N LEU A 101 21.08 10.97 -11.43
CA LEU A 101 21.40 9.86 -12.33
C LEU A 101 21.19 10.34 -13.77
N ASP A 102 22.19 10.18 -14.62
CA ASP A 102 22.10 10.48 -16.05
C ASP A 102 21.83 9.21 -16.86
N ILE A 103 21.20 9.37 -18.02
CA ILE A 103 20.92 8.25 -18.94
C ILE A 103 22.24 7.59 -19.36
N GLY A 104 22.33 6.30 -19.19
CA GLY A 104 23.53 5.52 -19.52
C GLY A 104 24.44 5.26 -18.32
N ASP A 105 24.20 5.88 -17.18
CA ASP A 105 24.94 5.58 -15.96
C ASP A 105 24.73 4.14 -15.51
N THR A 106 25.72 3.61 -14.80
CA THR A 106 25.60 2.34 -14.07
C THR A 106 25.27 2.67 -12.62
N PHE A 107 24.21 2.04 -12.10
CA PHE A 107 23.79 2.22 -10.71
C PHE A 107 23.43 0.87 -10.08
N THR A 108 23.79 0.68 -8.81
CA THR A 108 23.62 -0.59 -8.11
C THR A 108 22.63 -0.48 -6.95
N PHE A 109 21.64 -1.36 -6.93
CA PHE A 109 20.78 -1.58 -5.77
C PHE A 109 21.36 -2.75 -4.97
N THR A 110 21.59 -2.54 -3.66
CA THR A 110 22.20 -3.57 -2.80
C THR A 110 21.29 -3.94 -1.64
N THR A 111 21.27 -5.22 -1.26
CA THR A 111 20.58 -5.69 -0.06
C THR A 111 21.41 -5.46 1.21
N GLU A 112 22.67 -5.03 1.08
CA GLU A 112 23.50 -4.62 2.21
C GLU A 112 23.05 -3.28 2.79
N ALA A 113 23.15 -3.14 4.11
CA ALA A 113 22.80 -1.88 4.79
C ALA A 113 23.94 -0.87 4.63
N VAL A 114 23.83 -0.02 3.61
CA VAL A 114 24.80 1.04 3.31
C VAL A 114 24.11 2.39 3.15
N ALA A 115 24.83 3.46 3.49
CA ALA A 115 24.44 4.80 3.05
C ALA A 115 24.69 4.91 1.52
N GLY A 116 23.69 5.39 0.79
CA GLY A 116 23.76 5.49 -0.66
C GLY A 116 24.67 6.64 -1.12
N ASN A 117 25.21 6.47 -2.30
CA ASN A 117 26.04 7.47 -3.00
C ASN A 117 25.71 7.48 -4.51
N ALA A 118 26.54 8.10 -5.35
CA ALA A 118 26.34 8.16 -6.79
C ALA A 118 26.42 6.79 -7.51
N GLU A 119 26.95 5.75 -6.86
CA GLU A 119 27.17 4.43 -7.46
C GLU A 119 26.17 3.37 -6.97
N ARG A 120 25.71 3.46 -5.71
CA ARG A 120 24.84 2.45 -5.11
C ARG A 120 23.95 2.98 -3.99
N VAL A 121 22.87 2.23 -3.70
CA VAL A 121 21.98 2.47 -2.55
C VAL A 121 21.42 1.17 -2.02
N SER A 122 21.18 1.10 -0.71
CA SER A 122 20.50 -0.01 -0.07
C SER A 122 19.02 -0.11 -0.48
N VAL A 123 18.44 -1.31 -0.37
CA VAL A 123 17.00 -1.55 -0.62
C VAL A 123 16.35 -2.27 0.54
N SER A 124 15.04 -2.06 0.70
CA SER A 124 14.26 -2.67 1.79
C SER A 124 14.00 -4.17 1.59
N TYR A 125 14.05 -4.66 0.35
CA TYR A 125 13.74 -6.05 0.03
C TYR A 125 15.01 -6.90 -0.11
N ALA A 126 15.25 -7.77 0.89
CA ALA A 126 16.43 -8.62 0.94
C ALA A 126 16.51 -9.69 -0.17
N GLY A 127 15.36 -10.06 -0.77
CA GLY A 127 15.29 -11.04 -1.87
C GLY A 127 15.50 -10.45 -3.26
N LEU A 128 15.78 -9.14 -3.38
CA LEU A 128 15.76 -8.44 -4.66
C LEU A 128 16.76 -9.05 -5.68
N ALA A 129 17.98 -9.32 -5.24
CA ALA A 129 19.03 -9.85 -6.10
C ALA A 129 18.77 -11.29 -6.60
N GLN A 130 17.96 -12.07 -5.85
CA GLN A 130 17.57 -13.43 -6.23
C GLN A 130 16.33 -13.48 -7.12
N ASP A 131 15.54 -12.40 -7.14
CA ASP A 131 14.27 -12.35 -7.87
C ASP A 131 14.43 -11.67 -9.23
N LEU A 132 15.37 -10.74 -9.36
CA LEU A 132 15.61 -10.01 -10.61
C LEU A 132 16.65 -10.70 -11.49
N GLU A 133 16.50 -10.52 -12.80
CA GLU A 133 17.38 -11.08 -13.83
C GLU A 133 17.81 -9.98 -14.82
N PRO A 134 18.95 -10.16 -15.53
CA PRO A 134 19.32 -9.26 -16.62
C PRO A 134 18.22 -9.08 -17.63
N GLY A 135 17.91 -7.80 -17.95
CA GLY A 135 16.81 -7.42 -18.83
C GLY A 135 15.54 -6.96 -18.09
N ASP A 136 15.39 -7.27 -16.80
CA ASP A 136 14.28 -6.75 -16.00
C ASP A 136 14.32 -5.23 -15.87
N THR A 137 13.13 -4.62 -15.74
CA THR A 137 12.99 -3.17 -15.54
C THR A 137 12.81 -2.85 -14.07
N VAL A 138 13.56 -1.87 -13.59
CA VAL A 138 13.42 -1.28 -12.25
C VAL A 138 12.93 0.15 -12.41
N LEU A 139 11.78 0.47 -11.83
CA LEU A 139 11.26 1.83 -11.76
C LEU A 139 11.43 2.37 -10.35
N VAL A 140 11.87 3.62 -10.22
CA VAL A 140 12.07 4.29 -8.94
C VAL A 140 11.37 5.64 -8.95
N ASN A 141 10.96 6.12 -7.77
CA ASN A 141 10.27 7.39 -7.59
C ASN A 141 9.01 7.48 -8.48
N ASP A 142 8.10 6.53 -8.29
CA ASP A 142 6.82 6.40 -9.01
C ASP A 142 6.98 6.35 -10.54
N GLY A 143 8.10 5.78 -11.00
CA GLY A 143 8.40 5.59 -12.42
C GLY A 143 9.07 6.78 -13.09
N LEU A 144 9.42 7.83 -12.36
CA LEU A 144 10.16 8.99 -12.91
C LEU A 144 11.59 8.62 -13.32
N ILE A 145 12.18 7.62 -12.66
CA ILE A 145 13.51 7.09 -12.98
C ILE A 145 13.32 5.62 -13.39
N ALA A 146 13.90 5.26 -14.50
CA ALA A 146 13.85 3.89 -15.02
C ALA A 146 15.25 3.35 -15.26
N LEU A 147 15.46 2.09 -14.89
CA LEU A 147 16.71 1.38 -15.08
C LEU A 147 16.43 -0.02 -15.64
N THR A 148 17.41 -0.58 -16.35
CA THR A 148 17.39 -1.97 -16.81
C THR A 148 18.49 -2.74 -16.09
N VAL A 149 18.14 -3.90 -15.53
CA VAL A 149 19.12 -4.81 -14.89
C VAL A 149 20.10 -5.33 -15.94
N THR A 150 21.40 -5.20 -15.65
CA THR A 150 22.48 -5.71 -16.50
C THR A 150 23.14 -6.93 -15.93
N ALA A 151 23.23 -7.03 -14.60
CA ALA A 151 23.77 -8.19 -13.89
C ALA A 151 23.23 -8.25 -12.46
N THR A 152 23.28 -9.42 -11.85
CA THR A 152 22.97 -9.65 -10.43
C THR A 152 24.10 -10.46 -9.76
N THR A 153 24.28 -10.22 -8.47
CA THR A 153 25.14 -11.02 -7.59
C THR A 153 24.29 -11.57 -6.43
N ASP A 154 24.91 -12.06 -5.39
CA ASP A 154 24.19 -12.54 -4.19
C ASP A 154 23.47 -11.40 -3.45
N THR A 155 24.00 -10.17 -3.52
CA THR A 155 23.49 -9.01 -2.78
C THR A 155 23.14 -7.83 -3.67
N ASP A 156 23.64 -7.76 -4.90
CA ASP A 156 23.59 -6.58 -5.74
C ASP A 156 22.77 -6.80 -7.01
N VAL A 157 22.04 -5.77 -7.40
CA VAL A 157 21.37 -5.65 -8.70
C VAL A 157 22.00 -4.47 -9.44
N ILE A 158 22.81 -4.78 -10.43
CA ILE A 158 23.52 -3.79 -11.25
C ILE A 158 22.64 -3.40 -12.42
N CYS A 159 22.40 -2.11 -12.56
CA CYS A 159 21.48 -1.56 -13.55
C CYS A 159 22.14 -0.50 -14.42
N ARG A 160 21.60 -0.32 -15.62
CA ARG A 160 21.86 0.82 -16.49
C ARG A 160 20.65 1.77 -16.47
N VAL A 161 20.89 3.05 -16.27
CA VAL A 161 19.85 4.09 -16.28
C VAL A 161 19.32 4.29 -17.70
N THR A 162 18.02 4.15 -17.89
CA THR A 162 17.30 4.36 -19.16
C THR A 162 16.47 5.65 -19.16
N ALA A 163 16.01 6.10 -17.98
CA ALA A 163 15.44 7.42 -17.74
C ALA A 163 16.03 7.97 -16.45
N GLY A 164 16.78 9.06 -16.56
CA GLY A 164 17.51 9.70 -15.46
C GLY A 164 16.69 10.75 -14.72
N GLY A 165 17.28 11.31 -13.66
CA GLY A 165 16.70 12.39 -12.86
C GLY A 165 17.25 12.44 -11.45
N VAL A 166 16.67 13.31 -10.63
CA VAL A 166 17.04 13.46 -9.22
C VAL A 166 16.39 12.35 -8.40
N LEU A 167 17.22 11.59 -7.68
CA LEU A 167 16.81 10.51 -6.79
C LEU A 167 17.13 10.89 -5.34
N SER A 168 16.10 10.96 -4.49
CA SER A 168 16.22 11.27 -3.07
C SER A 168 15.87 10.06 -2.20
N ASP A 169 16.02 10.21 -0.88
CA ASP A 169 15.83 9.18 0.13
C ASP A 169 14.48 8.47 0.05
N ARG A 170 14.49 7.18 0.36
CA ARG A 170 13.32 6.33 0.65
C ARG A 170 12.26 6.31 -0.45
N LYS A 171 12.66 6.52 -1.70
CA LYS A 171 11.73 6.47 -2.83
C LYS A 171 11.24 5.05 -3.10
N SER A 172 10.00 4.98 -3.58
CA SER A 172 9.36 3.73 -3.99
C SER A 172 10.11 3.07 -5.14
N MET A 173 10.07 1.74 -5.16
CA MET A 173 10.55 0.91 -6.26
C MET A 173 9.40 0.06 -6.78
N SER A 174 9.38 -0.22 -8.07
CA SER A 174 8.48 -1.19 -8.69
C SER A 174 9.17 -1.94 -9.82
N PHE A 175 8.68 -3.16 -10.08
CA PHE A 175 9.28 -4.10 -11.00
C PHE A 175 8.20 -4.59 -11.98
N PRO A 176 7.92 -3.82 -13.05
CA PRO A 176 6.88 -4.16 -14.02
C PRO A 176 7.09 -5.55 -14.61
N ASN A 177 6.00 -6.31 -14.71
CA ASN A 177 5.99 -7.66 -15.30
C ASN A 177 6.84 -8.71 -14.57
N LYS A 178 7.31 -8.43 -13.35
CA LYS A 178 8.05 -9.40 -12.52
C LYS A 178 7.21 -9.84 -11.33
N VAL A 179 7.12 -11.15 -11.11
CA VAL A 179 6.52 -11.73 -9.92
C VAL A 179 7.64 -11.97 -8.90
N LEU A 180 7.60 -11.25 -7.80
CA LEU A 180 8.56 -11.41 -6.70
C LEU A 180 8.10 -12.52 -5.76
N LYS A 181 9.06 -13.20 -5.12
CA LYS A 181 8.79 -14.32 -4.18
C LYS A 181 8.35 -13.86 -2.80
N GLN A 182 8.32 -12.56 -2.53
CA GLN A 182 7.87 -12.02 -1.26
C GLN A 182 6.40 -12.34 -1.01
N THR A 183 6.06 -12.79 0.21
CA THR A 183 4.68 -13.01 0.62
C THR A 183 3.94 -11.67 0.72
N PHE A 184 2.70 -11.63 0.20
CA PHE A 184 1.88 -10.42 0.18
C PHE A 184 1.54 -9.91 1.58
N LEU A 185 1.20 -10.82 2.51
CA LEU A 185 0.90 -10.49 3.90
C LEU A 185 2.17 -10.58 4.74
N SER A 186 2.53 -9.48 5.36
CA SER A 186 3.59 -9.45 6.37
C SER A 186 3.12 -10.03 7.71
N GLU A 187 4.03 -10.30 8.63
CA GLU A 187 3.65 -10.70 10.00
C GLU A 187 2.87 -9.59 10.73
N GLN A 188 3.06 -8.34 10.34
CA GLN A 188 2.31 -7.20 10.88
C GLN A 188 0.87 -7.14 10.33
N ASP A 189 0.61 -7.73 9.18
CA ASP A 189 -0.72 -7.73 8.55
C ASP A 189 -1.61 -8.88 9.08
N LYS A 190 -1.03 -9.81 9.83
CA LYS A 190 -1.71 -10.97 10.46
C LYS A 190 -2.14 -10.65 11.87
#